data_6ffc2865330ded40b9ff1df37a46e5f4
#
_entry.id   6ffc2865330ded40b9ff1df37a46e5f4
#
_cell.length_a   1.000
_cell.length_b   1.000
_cell.length_c   1.000
_cell.angle_alpha   90.00
_cell.angle_beta   90.00
_cell.angle_gamma   90.00
#
_symmetry.space_group_name_H-M   'P 1'
#
loop_
_entity.id
_entity.type
_entity.pdbx_description
1 polymer ?
#
loop_
_entity_poly.entity_id
_entity_poly.type
_entity_poly.pdbx_seq_one_letter_code
_entity_poly.pdbx_strand_id
1 'polypeptide(L)'
;MSKLLLEKRLREKDPDSDERLIARANTLRAFRKLDNKRKRYVLDFLNEAELIAYDTKSDDQPIVLLSGANLEGLDLSGADLTGLDLRAVSLTQVNLKDALLVDANLDHAVLRNADLKGANLSGAFLNFADLSYADLRSTKLHKAELFTAKLVGADLRKTDLSEADLASADLSGATLDHWDQLKSAASLENTVLPNNIIRD
;
A
#
# COMPACT_ATOMS: atom_id res chain seq x y z
N MET A 1 -16.59 11.04 24.72
CA MET A 1 -15.43 11.94 24.54
C MET A 1 -15.48 12.44 23.10
N SER A 2 -15.41 13.75 22.84
CA SER A 2 -15.52 14.26 21.47
C SER A 2 -14.28 13.85 20.64
N LYS A 3 -14.47 13.60 19.34
CA LYS A 3 -13.43 13.31 18.35
C LYS A 3 -12.21 14.24 18.51
N LEU A 4 -12.45 15.55 18.58
CA LEU A 4 -11.44 16.61 18.77
C LEU A 4 -10.57 16.46 20.02
N LEU A 5 -11.13 16.01 21.15
CA LEU A 5 -10.37 15.84 22.40
C LEU A 5 -9.44 14.62 22.34
N LEU A 6 -9.86 13.54 21.69
CA LEU A 6 -9.02 12.36 21.49
C LEU A 6 -7.87 12.65 20.54
N GLU A 7 -8.16 13.29 19.41
CA GLU A 7 -7.16 13.71 18.40
C GLU A 7 -6.11 14.62 19.02
N LYS A 8 -6.52 15.69 19.70
CA LYS A 8 -5.60 16.63 20.32
C LYS A 8 -4.68 15.97 21.36
N ARG A 9 -5.25 15.11 22.21
CA ARG A 9 -4.46 14.39 23.22
C ARG A 9 -3.46 13.42 22.63
N LEU A 10 -3.80 12.70 21.55
CA LEU A 10 -2.88 11.77 20.90
C LEU A 10 -1.79 12.50 20.08
N ARG A 11 -2.11 13.65 19.48
CA ARG A 11 -1.12 14.46 18.72
C ARG A 11 -0.05 15.09 19.61
N GLU A 12 -0.44 15.50 20.83
CA GLU A 12 0.46 16.15 21.81
C GLU A 12 1.37 15.16 22.54
N LYS A 13 1.25 13.84 22.26
CA LYS A 13 2.00 12.79 22.95
C LYS A 13 3.18 12.30 22.12
N ASP A 14 4.24 11.93 22.83
CA ASP A 14 5.39 11.24 22.25
C ASP A 14 4.95 10.00 21.46
N PRO A 15 5.55 9.70 20.29
CA PRO A 15 5.23 8.53 19.49
C PRO A 15 5.24 7.21 20.27
N ASP A 16 6.13 7.07 21.24
CA ASP A 16 6.27 5.88 22.09
C ASP A 16 5.46 5.94 23.39
N SER A 17 4.59 6.96 23.54
CA SER A 17 3.78 7.09 24.74
C SER A 17 2.79 5.93 24.93
N ASP A 18 2.51 5.58 26.19
CA ASP A 18 1.55 4.52 26.53
C ASP A 18 0.19 4.76 25.87
N GLU A 19 -0.26 6.03 25.76
CA GLU A 19 -1.54 6.38 25.14
C GLU A 19 -1.58 6.02 23.65
N ARG A 20 -0.50 6.28 22.88
CA ARG A 20 -0.41 5.89 21.47
C ARG A 20 -0.31 4.36 21.31
N LEU A 21 0.47 3.69 22.15
CA LEU A 21 0.56 2.24 22.17
C LEU A 21 -0.79 1.57 22.49
N ILE A 22 -1.53 2.10 23.45
CA ILE A 22 -2.87 1.63 23.78
C ILE A 22 -3.85 1.87 22.63
N ALA A 23 -3.82 3.05 22.00
CA ALA A 23 -4.65 3.35 20.84
C ALA A 23 -4.39 2.36 19.69
N ARG A 24 -3.11 2.10 19.37
CA ARG A 24 -2.71 1.09 18.37
C ARG A 24 -3.23 -0.30 18.74
N ALA A 25 -2.98 -0.77 19.97
CA ALA A 25 -3.39 -2.10 20.41
C ALA A 25 -4.92 -2.27 20.33
N ASN A 26 -5.70 -1.26 20.70
CA ASN A 26 -7.15 -1.28 20.62
C ASN A 26 -7.64 -1.29 19.16
N THR A 27 -7.02 -0.52 18.28
CA THR A 27 -7.33 -0.50 16.84
C THR A 27 -7.07 -1.87 16.21
N LEU A 28 -5.89 -2.46 16.42
CA LEU A 28 -5.55 -3.78 15.90
C LEU A 28 -6.48 -4.88 16.45
N ARG A 29 -6.86 -4.78 17.73
CA ARG A 29 -7.84 -5.70 18.34
C ARG A 29 -9.22 -5.54 17.71
N ALA A 30 -9.65 -4.32 17.42
CA ALA A 30 -10.92 -4.04 16.74
C ALA A 30 -10.90 -4.67 15.33
N PHE A 31 -9.87 -4.45 14.52
CA PHE A 31 -9.76 -5.04 13.19
C PHE A 31 -9.81 -6.56 13.18
N ARG A 32 -9.34 -7.25 14.22
CA ARG A 32 -9.44 -8.70 14.33
C ARG A 32 -10.85 -9.21 14.60
N LYS A 33 -11.72 -8.39 15.19
CA LYS A 33 -13.07 -8.79 15.64
C LYS A 33 -14.20 -8.27 14.75
N LEU A 34 -13.93 -7.25 13.93
CA LEU A 34 -14.93 -6.63 13.08
C LEU A 34 -15.05 -7.36 11.75
N ASP A 35 -16.27 -7.38 11.20
CA ASP A 35 -16.51 -7.72 9.80
C ASP A 35 -15.94 -6.64 8.87
N ASN A 36 -15.83 -6.95 7.57
CA ASN A 36 -15.21 -6.05 6.59
C ASN A 36 -15.94 -4.70 6.49
N LYS A 37 -17.27 -4.66 6.62
CA LYS A 37 -18.02 -3.40 6.58
C LYS A 37 -17.64 -2.48 7.74
N ARG A 38 -17.54 -3.02 8.95
CA ARG A 38 -17.17 -2.26 10.13
C ARG A 38 -15.67 -1.88 10.13
N LYS A 39 -14.80 -2.74 9.62
CA LYS A 39 -13.39 -2.41 9.39
C LYS A 39 -13.25 -1.19 8.51
N ARG A 40 -14.01 -1.14 7.40
CA ARG A 40 -14.02 0.02 6.49
C ARG A 40 -14.40 1.30 7.23
N TYR A 41 -15.47 1.31 8.02
CA TYR A 41 -15.85 2.49 8.80
C TYR A 41 -14.77 2.94 9.78
N VAL A 42 -14.07 2.00 10.44
CA VAL A 42 -12.96 2.35 11.33
C VAL A 42 -11.81 2.96 10.56
N LEU A 43 -11.46 2.41 9.39
CA LEU A 43 -10.39 2.93 8.55
C LEU A 43 -10.73 4.33 8.03
N ASP A 44 -11.94 4.53 7.51
CA ASP A 44 -12.42 5.84 7.04
C ASP A 44 -12.37 6.87 8.18
N PHE A 45 -12.82 6.51 9.39
CA PHE A 45 -12.73 7.39 10.57
C PHE A 45 -11.29 7.76 10.92
N LEU A 46 -10.37 6.79 10.93
CA LEU A 46 -8.96 7.04 11.25
C LEU A 46 -8.30 7.94 10.20
N ASN A 47 -8.67 7.76 8.94
CA ASN A 47 -8.18 8.59 7.83
C ASN A 47 -8.73 10.02 7.92
N GLU A 48 -10.05 10.19 8.03
CA GLU A 48 -10.68 11.50 8.20
C GLU A 48 -10.17 12.28 9.44
N ALA A 49 -9.73 11.55 10.46
CA ALA A 49 -9.12 12.11 11.65
C ALA A 49 -7.60 12.34 11.48
N GLU A 50 -7.02 12.06 10.33
CA GLU A 50 -5.59 12.12 10.04
C GLU A 50 -4.74 11.35 11.07
N LEU A 51 -5.28 10.28 11.67
CA LEU A 51 -4.58 9.51 12.70
C LEU A 51 -3.63 8.47 12.13
N ILE A 52 -3.78 8.12 10.84
CA ILE A 52 -2.98 7.12 10.11
C ILE A 52 -2.28 7.71 8.88
N ALA A 53 -2.25 9.03 8.73
CA ALA A 53 -1.52 9.69 7.64
C ALA A 53 -0.01 9.58 7.88
N TYR A 54 0.73 9.37 6.79
CA TYR A 54 2.18 9.40 6.77
C TYR A 54 2.63 10.75 6.19
N ASP A 55 3.40 11.52 6.96
CA ASP A 55 3.97 12.77 6.46
C ASP A 55 5.41 12.53 5.96
N THR A 56 5.58 12.54 4.63
CA THR A 56 6.91 12.39 4.01
C THR A 56 7.83 13.60 4.21
N LYS A 57 7.31 14.72 4.70
CA LYS A 57 8.06 15.98 4.88
C LYS A 57 8.51 16.20 6.32
N SER A 58 7.88 15.56 7.27
CA SER A 58 8.28 15.56 8.67
C SER A 58 8.63 14.13 9.08
N ASP A 59 9.53 13.98 10.04
CA ASP A 59 9.88 12.67 10.63
C ASP A 59 8.79 12.18 11.59
N ASP A 60 7.61 12.82 11.53
CA ASP A 60 6.49 12.52 12.43
C ASP A 60 5.82 11.21 12.05
N GLN A 61 5.90 10.26 12.96
CA GLN A 61 5.22 8.97 12.81
C GLN A 61 3.69 9.15 12.95
N PRO A 62 2.89 8.36 12.20
CA PRO A 62 1.44 8.35 12.36
C PRO A 62 1.03 8.16 13.82
N ILE A 63 -0.07 8.81 14.21
CA ILE A 63 -0.58 8.73 15.59
C ILE A 63 -1.05 7.31 15.92
N VAL A 64 -1.67 6.64 14.95
CA VAL A 64 -2.10 5.24 15.07
C VAL A 64 -1.41 4.43 13.97
N LEU A 65 -0.49 3.57 14.36
CA LEU A 65 0.17 2.66 13.43
C LEU A 65 -0.74 1.47 13.13
N LEU A 66 -1.00 1.22 11.84
CA LEU A 66 -1.75 0.04 11.39
C LEU A 66 -0.85 -1.17 11.11
N SER A 67 0.47 -1.05 11.28
CA SER A 67 1.41 -2.15 11.04
C SER A 67 0.97 -3.44 11.74
N GLY A 68 0.83 -4.52 10.97
CA GLY A 68 0.28 -5.80 11.45
C GLY A 68 -1.25 -5.87 11.51
N ALA A 69 -1.97 -4.85 11.03
CA ALA A 69 -3.42 -4.95 10.88
C ALA A 69 -3.80 -5.99 9.81
N ASN A 70 -4.88 -6.70 10.05
CA ASN A 70 -5.47 -7.61 9.07
C ASN A 70 -6.66 -6.94 8.38
N LEU A 71 -6.45 -6.51 7.12
CA LEU A 71 -7.45 -5.92 6.24
C LEU A 71 -7.76 -6.85 5.04
N GLU A 72 -7.48 -8.15 5.19
CA GLU A 72 -7.69 -9.17 4.17
C GLU A 72 -9.13 -9.18 3.66
N GLY A 73 -9.29 -9.24 2.33
CA GLY A 73 -10.57 -9.30 1.63
C GLY A 73 -11.46 -8.08 1.84
N LEU A 74 -10.91 -6.95 2.34
CA LEU A 74 -11.67 -5.74 2.52
C LEU A 74 -11.99 -5.09 1.18
N ASP A 75 -13.20 -4.53 1.03
CA ASP A 75 -13.54 -3.73 -0.13
C ASP A 75 -13.17 -2.25 0.14
N LEU A 76 -12.11 -1.81 -0.53
CA LEU A 76 -11.58 -0.44 -0.54
C LEU A 76 -11.64 0.16 -1.96
N SER A 77 -12.50 -0.37 -2.83
CA SER A 77 -12.65 0.16 -4.18
C SER A 77 -13.02 1.63 -4.16
N GLY A 78 -12.33 2.42 -5.00
CA GLY A 78 -12.50 3.87 -5.09
C GLY A 78 -12.16 4.65 -3.81
N ALA A 79 -11.56 4.02 -2.80
CA ALA A 79 -11.18 4.71 -1.57
C ALA A 79 -10.07 5.74 -1.81
N ASP A 80 -10.09 6.83 -1.07
CA ASP A 80 -8.95 7.74 -0.96
C ASP A 80 -8.08 7.33 0.23
N LEU A 81 -6.92 6.79 -0.09
CA LEU A 81 -5.89 6.30 0.84
C LEU A 81 -4.57 7.06 0.62
N THR A 82 -4.66 8.26 0.02
CA THR A 82 -3.50 9.10 -0.29
C THR A 82 -2.70 9.40 0.97
N GLY A 83 -1.38 9.18 0.92
CA GLY A 83 -0.46 9.46 2.02
C GLY A 83 -0.68 8.61 3.28
N LEU A 84 -1.43 7.51 3.24
CA LEU A 84 -1.63 6.66 4.42
C LEU A 84 -0.41 5.80 4.75
N ASP A 85 -0.16 5.60 6.04
CA ASP A 85 0.78 4.60 6.54
C ASP A 85 0.13 3.22 6.64
N LEU A 86 0.40 2.39 5.63
CA LEU A 86 -0.07 1.01 5.52
C LEU A 86 1.09 0.00 5.59
N ARG A 87 2.22 0.40 6.20
CA ARG A 87 3.40 -0.46 6.34
C ARG A 87 3.09 -1.77 7.04
N ALA A 88 3.57 -2.86 6.47
CA ALA A 88 3.44 -4.22 7.00
C ALA A 88 1.99 -4.64 7.31
N VAL A 89 0.99 -4.05 6.62
CA VAL A 89 -0.43 -4.41 6.72
C VAL A 89 -0.72 -5.63 5.85
N SER A 90 -1.59 -6.54 6.32
CA SER A 90 -2.12 -7.61 5.48
C SER A 90 -3.31 -7.11 4.66
N LEU A 91 -3.10 -6.98 3.35
CA LEU A 91 -4.07 -6.59 2.32
C LEU A 91 -4.30 -7.73 1.32
N THR A 92 -4.09 -8.98 1.75
CA THR A 92 -4.31 -10.16 0.91
C THR A 92 -5.75 -10.17 0.39
N GLN A 93 -5.94 -10.39 -0.92
CA GLN A 93 -7.26 -10.43 -1.59
C GLN A 93 -8.12 -9.16 -1.39
N VAL A 94 -7.51 -8.03 -1.02
CA VAL A 94 -8.22 -6.74 -0.90
C VAL A 94 -8.70 -6.28 -2.28
N ASN A 95 -9.88 -5.66 -2.32
CA ASN A 95 -10.35 -4.93 -3.49
C ASN A 95 -9.95 -3.45 -3.36
N LEU A 96 -8.95 -3.03 -4.14
CA LEU A 96 -8.44 -1.65 -4.25
C LEU A 96 -8.69 -1.08 -5.66
N LYS A 97 -9.63 -1.66 -6.38
CA LYS A 97 -9.95 -1.20 -7.74
C LYS A 97 -10.28 0.30 -7.75
N ASP A 98 -9.63 1.01 -8.67
CA ASP A 98 -9.79 2.46 -8.88
C ASP A 98 -9.52 3.32 -7.60
N ALA A 99 -8.85 2.77 -6.57
CA ALA A 99 -8.49 3.49 -5.34
C ALA A 99 -7.35 4.49 -5.59
N LEU A 100 -7.28 5.52 -4.75
CA LEU A 100 -6.19 6.50 -4.72
C LEU A 100 -5.22 6.14 -3.59
N LEU A 101 -3.97 5.85 -3.93
CA LEU A 101 -2.89 5.50 -3.00
C LEU A 101 -1.64 6.35 -3.30
N VAL A 102 -1.85 7.57 -3.81
CA VAL A 102 -0.74 8.49 -4.13
C VAL A 102 0.08 8.73 -2.87
N ASP A 103 1.41 8.59 -2.96
CA ASP A 103 2.35 8.78 -1.86
C ASP A 103 2.06 7.92 -0.60
N ALA A 104 1.22 6.89 -0.69
CA ALA A 104 0.94 5.98 0.42
C ALA A 104 2.18 5.12 0.75
N ASN A 105 2.39 4.83 2.03
CA ASN A 105 3.47 3.95 2.45
C ASN A 105 2.95 2.52 2.65
N LEU A 106 3.32 1.64 1.72
CA LEU A 106 2.98 0.22 1.67
C LEU A 106 4.24 -0.68 1.83
N ASP A 107 5.33 -0.13 2.36
CA ASP A 107 6.54 -0.92 2.58
C ASP A 107 6.25 -2.17 3.41
N HIS A 108 6.75 -3.32 2.97
CA HIS A 108 6.51 -4.63 3.59
C HIS A 108 5.05 -5.06 3.64
N ALA A 109 4.10 -4.37 3.00
CA ALA A 109 2.70 -4.77 2.97
C ALA A 109 2.51 -6.08 2.18
N VAL A 110 1.49 -6.87 2.55
CA VAL A 110 1.15 -8.12 1.88
C VAL A 110 -0.11 -7.90 1.04
N LEU A 111 0.07 -7.75 -0.29
CA LEU A 111 -0.98 -7.47 -1.29
C LEU A 111 -1.22 -8.68 -2.22
N ARG A 112 -0.97 -9.90 -1.72
CA ARG A 112 -1.14 -11.12 -2.54
C ARG A 112 -2.58 -11.25 -3.04
N ASN A 113 -2.74 -11.53 -4.36
CA ASN A 113 -4.05 -11.64 -5.01
C ASN A 113 -4.95 -10.40 -4.85
N ALA A 114 -4.39 -9.23 -4.56
CA ALA A 114 -5.17 -7.98 -4.48
C ALA A 114 -5.67 -7.56 -5.87
N ASP A 115 -6.87 -6.97 -5.93
CA ASP A 115 -7.37 -6.29 -7.13
C ASP A 115 -7.01 -4.79 -7.04
N LEU A 116 -5.96 -4.40 -7.75
CA LEU A 116 -5.45 -3.02 -7.86
C LEU A 116 -5.76 -2.41 -9.23
N LYS A 117 -6.64 -3.04 -10.00
CA LYS A 117 -6.96 -2.59 -11.34
C LYS A 117 -7.40 -1.13 -11.36
N GLY A 118 -6.72 -0.31 -12.16
CA GLY A 118 -7.02 1.13 -12.31
C GLY A 118 -6.63 1.98 -11.10
N ALA A 119 -6.07 1.42 -10.04
CA ALA A 119 -5.64 2.18 -8.87
C ALA A 119 -4.51 3.17 -9.20
N ASN A 120 -4.39 4.24 -8.44
CA ASN A 120 -3.33 5.22 -8.57
C ASN A 120 -2.36 5.12 -7.39
N LEU A 121 -1.20 4.50 -7.63
CA LEU A 121 -0.09 4.35 -6.68
C LEU A 121 1.12 5.24 -7.08
N SER A 122 0.88 6.36 -7.74
CA SER A 122 1.98 7.26 -8.13
C SER A 122 2.72 7.75 -6.88
N GLY A 123 4.06 7.63 -6.88
CA GLY A 123 4.91 8.00 -5.75
C GLY A 123 4.77 7.10 -4.51
N ALA A 124 3.98 6.03 -4.55
CA ALA A 124 3.81 5.14 -3.40
C ALA A 124 5.10 4.38 -3.06
N PHE A 125 5.33 4.13 -1.77
CA PHE A 125 6.42 3.30 -1.26
C PHE A 125 5.91 1.86 -1.15
N LEU A 126 6.50 0.94 -1.92
CA LEU A 126 6.15 -0.47 -2.01
C LEU A 126 7.39 -1.36 -1.81
N ASN A 127 8.45 -0.80 -1.18
CA ASN A 127 9.67 -1.54 -0.97
C ASN A 127 9.39 -2.80 -0.13
N PHE A 128 9.93 -3.95 -0.57
CA PHE A 128 9.74 -5.25 0.08
C PHE A 128 8.26 -5.73 0.13
N ALA A 129 7.33 -5.07 -0.54
CA ALA A 129 5.93 -5.49 -0.57
C ALA A 129 5.75 -6.80 -1.36
N ASP A 130 4.75 -7.60 -0.97
CA ASP A 130 4.37 -8.82 -1.69
C ASP A 130 3.09 -8.60 -2.51
N LEU A 131 3.26 -8.31 -3.79
CA LEU A 131 2.21 -8.12 -4.80
C LEU A 131 2.02 -9.39 -5.67
N SER A 132 2.47 -10.55 -5.19
CA SER A 132 2.38 -11.79 -5.97
C SER A 132 0.94 -12.07 -6.36
N TYR A 133 0.72 -12.37 -7.66
CA TYR A 133 -0.58 -12.65 -8.27
C TYR A 133 -1.61 -11.51 -8.17
N ALA A 134 -1.18 -10.28 -7.90
CA ALA A 134 -2.07 -9.12 -7.91
C ALA A 134 -2.50 -8.74 -9.34
N ASP A 135 -3.73 -8.25 -9.47
CA ASP A 135 -4.21 -7.63 -10.69
C ASP A 135 -3.84 -6.14 -10.69
N LEU A 136 -2.77 -5.79 -11.40
CA LEU A 136 -2.23 -4.44 -11.54
C LEU A 136 -2.59 -3.81 -12.88
N ARG A 137 -3.55 -4.36 -13.61
CA ARG A 137 -3.93 -3.84 -14.93
C ARG A 137 -4.37 -2.38 -14.89
N SER A 138 -3.80 -1.58 -15.76
CA SER A 138 -4.08 -0.14 -15.85
C SER A 138 -3.78 0.65 -14.58
N THR A 139 -3.02 0.09 -13.67
CA THR A 139 -2.56 0.75 -12.44
C THR A 139 -1.51 1.80 -12.77
N LYS A 140 -1.52 2.93 -12.08
CA LYS A 140 -0.45 3.93 -12.17
C LYS A 140 0.57 3.69 -11.07
N LEU A 141 1.79 3.37 -11.48
CA LEU A 141 2.97 3.18 -10.61
C LEU A 141 4.07 4.21 -10.97
N HIS A 142 3.69 5.34 -11.57
CA HIS A 142 4.64 6.41 -11.88
C HIS A 142 5.41 6.84 -10.63
N LYS A 143 6.75 6.78 -10.68
CA LYS A 143 7.65 7.10 -9.56
C LYS A 143 7.46 6.24 -8.30
N ALA A 144 6.76 5.13 -8.37
CA ALA A 144 6.63 4.24 -7.22
C ALA A 144 7.97 3.57 -6.88
N GLU A 145 8.22 3.36 -5.60
CA GLU A 145 9.38 2.63 -5.12
C GLU A 145 9.02 1.16 -4.89
N LEU A 146 9.60 0.26 -5.69
CA LEU A 146 9.33 -1.18 -5.67
C LEU A 146 10.61 -1.99 -5.41
N PHE A 147 11.60 -1.37 -4.73
CA PHE A 147 12.85 -2.04 -4.42
C PHE A 147 12.60 -3.37 -3.68
N THR A 148 13.11 -4.46 -4.24
CA THR A 148 12.96 -5.82 -3.68
C THR A 148 11.48 -6.27 -3.53
N ALA A 149 10.54 -5.63 -4.22
CA ALA A 149 9.14 -6.04 -4.22
C ALA A 149 8.95 -7.38 -4.95
N LYS A 150 7.95 -8.18 -4.52
CA LYS A 150 7.56 -9.43 -5.17
C LYS A 150 6.35 -9.19 -6.06
N LEU A 151 6.54 -9.32 -7.37
CA LEU A 151 5.50 -9.22 -8.39
C LEU A 151 5.30 -10.55 -9.13
N VAL A 152 5.63 -11.67 -8.47
CA VAL A 152 5.56 -13.02 -9.05
C VAL A 152 4.15 -13.29 -9.56
N GLY A 153 4.01 -13.57 -10.85
CA GLY A 153 2.72 -13.87 -11.47
C GLY A 153 1.71 -12.72 -11.49
N ALA A 154 2.12 -11.49 -11.19
CA ALA A 154 1.24 -10.31 -11.24
C ALA A 154 0.85 -9.96 -12.69
N ASP A 155 -0.34 -9.41 -12.88
CA ASP A 155 -0.80 -8.91 -14.17
C ASP A 155 -0.54 -7.41 -14.31
N LEU A 156 0.51 -7.05 -15.04
CA LEU A 156 0.98 -5.69 -15.24
C LEU A 156 0.53 -5.08 -16.59
N ARG A 157 -0.43 -5.68 -17.26
CA ARG A 157 -0.89 -5.15 -18.56
C ARG A 157 -1.45 -3.74 -18.42
N LYS A 158 -1.01 -2.84 -19.29
CA LYS A 158 -1.38 -1.41 -19.29
C LYS A 158 -0.99 -0.65 -18.01
N THR A 159 -0.12 -1.22 -17.19
CA THR A 159 0.42 -0.54 -16.01
C THR A 159 1.41 0.53 -16.45
N ASP A 160 1.31 1.71 -15.87
CA ASP A 160 2.29 2.78 -16.03
C ASP A 160 3.43 2.60 -15.02
N LEU A 161 4.59 2.17 -15.49
CA LEU A 161 5.82 1.96 -14.71
C LEU A 161 6.84 3.09 -14.93
N SER A 162 6.42 4.21 -15.51
CA SER A 162 7.33 5.32 -15.81
C SER A 162 7.99 5.84 -14.53
N GLU A 163 9.32 5.96 -14.58
CA GLU A 163 10.15 6.40 -13.46
C GLU A 163 10.03 5.54 -12.16
N ALA A 164 9.41 4.36 -12.21
CA ALA A 164 9.34 3.45 -11.06
C ALA A 164 10.71 2.80 -10.79
N ASP A 165 11.07 2.63 -9.52
CA ASP A 165 12.26 1.87 -9.12
C ASP A 165 11.91 0.39 -8.87
N LEU A 166 12.33 -0.48 -9.78
CA LEU A 166 12.14 -1.93 -9.73
C LEU A 166 13.44 -2.67 -9.36
N ALA A 167 14.45 -1.98 -8.85
CA ALA A 167 15.71 -2.62 -8.50
C ALA A 167 15.51 -3.81 -7.55
N SER A 168 16.09 -4.94 -7.90
CA SER A 168 15.99 -6.22 -7.17
C SER A 168 14.56 -6.78 -7.04
N ALA A 169 13.57 -6.24 -7.75
CA ALA A 169 12.21 -6.78 -7.74
C ALA A 169 12.13 -8.13 -8.46
N ASP A 170 11.19 -8.99 -8.06
CA ASP A 170 10.94 -10.29 -8.69
C ASP A 170 9.65 -10.25 -9.52
N LEU A 171 9.80 -10.16 -10.86
CA LEU A 171 8.70 -10.20 -11.83
C LEU A 171 8.53 -11.60 -12.46
N SER A 172 9.04 -12.67 -11.83
CA SER A 172 8.93 -14.04 -12.38
C SER A 172 7.47 -14.37 -12.71
N GLY A 173 7.22 -14.77 -13.96
CA GLY A 173 5.87 -15.12 -14.41
C GLY A 173 4.87 -13.97 -14.49
N ALA A 174 5.27 -12.73 -14.24
CA ALA A 174 4.40 -11.57 -14.43
C ALA A 174 4.02 -11.40 -15.91
N THR A 175 2.83 -10.84 -16.16
CA THR A 175 2.32 -10.57 -17.52
C THR A 175 2.42 -9.08 -17.84
N LEU A 176 3.06 -8.76 -18.96
CA LEU A 176 3.19 -7.41 -19.52
C LEU A 176 2.56 -7.39 -20.92
N ASP A 177 2.18 -6.21 -21.43
CA ASP A 177 1.80 -6.09 -22.85
C ASP A 177 3.03 -6.22 -23.76
N HIS A 178 4.09 -5.46 -23.44
CA HIS A 178 5.34 -5.42 -24.19
C HIS A 178 6.52 -5.14 -23.27
N TRP A 179 7.72 -5.55 -23.69
CA TRP A 179 8.98 -5.23 -23.01
C TRP A 179 9.17 -3.70 -22.79
N ASP A 180 8.65 -2.89 -23.71
CA ASP A 180 8.82 -1.44 -23.65
C ASP A 180 8.21 -0.80 -22.40
N GLN A 181 7.24 -1.45 -21.74
CA GLN A 181 6.74 -0.99 -20.46
C GLN A 181 7.84 -0.85 -19.41
N LEU A 182 8.82 -1.75 -19.41
CA LEU A 182 9.92 -1.72 -18.44
C LEU A 182 11.01 -0.71 -18.82
N LYS A 183 11.09 -0.27 -20.07
CA LYS A 183 12.11 0.70 -20.51
C LYS A 183 11.93 2.08 -19.89
N SER A 184 10.73 2.42 -19.45
CA SER A 184 10.42 3.70 -18.81
C SER A 184 10.70 3.71 -17.30
N ALA A 185 11.01 2.56 -16.70
CA ALA A 185 11.37 2.47 -15.28
C ALA A 185 12.70 3.19 -15.00
N ALA A 186 12.81 3.76 -13.79
CA ALA A 186 14.03 4.43 -13.35
C ALA A 186 15.17 3.44 -13.13
N SER A 187 14.87 2.25 -12.62
CA SER A 187 15.85 1.21 -12.37
C SER A 187 15.27 -0.19 -12.60
N LEU A 188 16.08 -1.06 -13.20
CA LEU A 188 15.86 -2.50 -13.33
C LEU A 188 17.10 -3.27 -12.84
N GLU A 189 17.90 -2.66 -11.98
CA GLU A 189 19.12 -3.28 -11.47
C GLU A 189 18.77 -4.55 -10.69
N ASN A 190 19.40 -5.68 -11.05
CA ASN A 190 19.19 -7.00 -10.44
C ASN A 190 17.71 -7.49 -10.45
N THR A 191 16.85 -6.89 -11.26
CA THR A 191 15.44 -7.30 -11.38
C THR A 191 15.35 -8.68 -12.03
N VAL A 192 14.57 -9.59 -11.42
CA VAL A 192 14.22 -10.87 -12.03
C VAL A 192 13.07 -10.65 -13.00
N LEU A 193 13.35 -10.83 -14.30
CA LEU A 193 12.39 -10.54 -15.37
C LEU A 193 11.53 -11.76 -15.70
N PRO A 194 10.30 -11.55 -16.23
CA PRO A 194 9.45 -12.65 -16.69
C PRO A 194 10.13 -13.47 -17.82
N ASN A 195 10.00 -14.79 -17.78
CA ASN A 195 10.64 -15.70 -18.75
C ASN A 195 10.02 -15.65 -20.15
N ASN A 196 8.85 -15.02 -20.30
CA ASN A 196 8.05 -15.00 -21.54
C ASN A 196 8.13 -13.68 -22.31
N ILE A 197 9.05 -12.80 -21.94
CA ILE A 197 9.23 -11.54 -22.65
C ILE A 197 10.16 -11.75 -23.85
N ILE A 198 9.63 -11.49 -25.05
CA ILE A 198 10.42 -11.40 -26.28
C ILE A 198 11.17 -10.06 -26.22
N ARG A 199 12.49 -10.12 -26.18
CA ARG A 199 13.38 -8.95 -26.32
C ARG A 199 13.67 -8.83 -27.81
N ASP A 200 12.94 -7.96 -28.51
CA ASP A 200 13.26 -7.59 -29.89
C ASP A 200 14.51 -6.71 -29.93
#